data_f654970461339deb3a89e49bdd5a4459
#
_entry.id   f654970461339deb3a89e49bdd5a4459
#
_cell.length_a   1.000
_cell.length_b   1.000
_cell.length_c   1.000
_cell.angle_alpha   90.00
_cell.angle_beta   90.00
_cell.angle_gamma   90.00
#
_symmetry.space_group_name_H-M   'P 1'
#
loop_
_entity.id
_entity.type
_entity.pdbx_description
1 polymer ?
#
loop_
_entity_poly.entity_id
_entity_poly.type
_entity_poly.pdbx_seq_one_letter_code
_entity_poly.pdbx_strand_id
1 'polypeptide(L)'
;MADISYYVALPFSAEDEGSVVAGAAEEFQSASSAIRRAETLSRTAGIIGALAFTRSGDPMTGDFKDATLLRAFGNVPADLAAL
;
A
#
# COMPACT_ATOMS: atom_id res chain seq x y z
N MET A 1 7.68 0.38 24.14
CA MET A 1 7.79 1.34 23.69
C MET A 1 8.35 1.59 22.41
N ALA A 2 8.75 0.76 21.63
CA ALA A 2 9.27 1.07 20.33
C ALA A 2 8.20 0.94 19.28
N ASP A 3 7.92 2.03 18.59
CA ASP A 3 7.08 1.98 17.41
C ASP A 3 7.89 1.34 16.28
N ILE A 4 7.21 0.50 15.51
CA ILE A 4 7.79 -0.12 14.33
C ILE A 4 7.16 0.52 13.12
N SER A 5 7.99 0.85 12.12
CA SER A 5 7.49 1.40 10.87
C SER A 5 7.41 0.29 9.84
N TYR A 6 6.26 0.20 9.19
CA TYR A 6 6.03 -0.75 8.11
C TYR A 6 5.96 0.00 6.80
N TYR A 7 6.56 -0.54 5.77
CA TYR A 7 6.56 0.03 4.42
C TYR A 7 5.89 -1.00 3.52
N VAL A 8 4.81 -0.61 2.88
CA VAL A 8 3.92 -1.57 2.20
C VAL A 8 3.69 -1.16 0.76
N ALA A 9 3.71 -2.14 -0.14
CA ALA A 9 3.26 -1.96 -1.52
C ALA A 9 1.93 -2.69 -1.66
N LEU A 10 0.94 -1.99 -2.21
CA LEU A 10 -0.42 -2.52 -2.31
C LEU A 10 -0.93 -2.33 -3.73
N PRO A 11 -1.20 -3.43 -4.45
CA PRO A 11 -1.74 -3.33 -5.81
C PRO A 11 -3.27 -3.24 -5.78
N PHE A 12 -3.82 -2.67 -6.84
CA PHE A 12 -5.27 -2.58 -7.04
C PHE A 12 -5.64 -3.14 -8.40
N SER A 13 -6.75 -3.83 -8.46
CA SER A 13 -7.29 -4.33 -9.72
C SER A 13 -8.74 -3.90 -9.84
N ALA A 14 -9.27 -3.92 -11.06
CA ALA A 14 -10.66 -3.61 -11.32
C ALA A 14 -11.44 -4.90 -11.46
N GLU A 15 -12.61 -4.93 -10.84
CA GLU A 15 -13.52 -6.03 -11.03
C GLU A 15 -14.55 -5.71 -12.10
N ASP A 16 -15.41 -6.69 -12.40
CA ASP A 16 -16.31 -6.63 -13.55
C ASP A 16 -17.17 -5.39 -13.63
N GLU A 17 -17.54 -4.80 -12.55
CA GLU A 17 -18.39 -3.61 -12.57
C GLU A 17 -17.64 -2.32 -12.37
N GLY A 18 -16.33 -2.34 -12.58
CA GLY A 18 -15.52 -1.16 -12.40
C GLY A 18 -15.12 -0.90 -10.96
N SER A 19 -15.48 -1.76 -10.04
CA SER A 19 -15.05 -1.62 -8.64
C SER A 19 -13.55 -1.87 -8.52
N VAL A 20 -12.90 -1.06 -7.71
CA VAL A 20 -11.46 -1.21 -7.48
C VAL A 20 -11.26 -1.99 -6.20
N VAL A 21 -10.49 -3.06 -6.28
CA VAL A 21 -10.21 -3.92 -5.11
C VAL A 21 -8.73 -3.98 -4.85
N ALA A 22 -8.37 -3.96 -3.58
CA ALA A 22 -6.99 -4.12 -3.16
C ALA A 22 -6.58 -5.58 -3.25
N GLY A 23 -5.38 -5.81 -3.75
CA GLY A 23 -4.79 -7.15 -3.78
C GLY A 23 -4.01 -7.44 -2.51
N ALA A 24 -3.07 -8.35 -2.60
CA ALA A 24 -2.25 -8.74 -1.46
C ALA A 24 -1.20 -7.67 -1.18
N ALA A 25 -1.17 -7.18 0.04
CA ALA A 25 -0.16 -6.21 0.46
C ALA A 25 1.17 -6.92 0.67
N GLU A 26 2.25 -6.26 0.30
CA GLU A 26 3.61 -6.78 0.52
C GLU A 26 4.36 -5.80 1.39
N GLU A 27 4.98 -6.30 2.44
CA GLU A 27 5.70 -5.49 3.40
C GLU A 27 7.19 -5.48 3.11
N PHE A 28 7.80 -4.32 3.30
CA PHE A 28 9.24 -4.13 3.07
C PHE A 28 9.85 -3.40 4.24
N GLN A 29 11.18 -3.41 4.30
CA GLN A 29 11.88 -2.77 5.41
C GLN A 29 12.35 -1.35 5.08
N SER A 30 12.09 -0.87 3.88
CA SER A 30 12.45 0.49 3.51
C SER A 30 11.42 1.08 2.57
N ALA A 31 11.33 2.40 2.60
CA ALA A 31 10.43 3.13 1.72
C ALA A 31 10.78 2.91 0.25
N SER A 32 12.06 2.90 -0.08
CA SER A 32 12.48 2.75 -1.47
C SER A 32 12.12 1.37 -2.02
N SER A 33 12.21 0.32 -1.22
CA SER A 33 11.82 -1.02 -1.65
C SER A 33 10.31 -1.08 -1.91
N ALA A 34 9.50 -0.50 -1.02
CA ALA A 34 8.07 -0.49 -1.19
C ALA A 34 7.67 0.30 -2.45
N ILE A 35 8.28 1.45 -2.66
CA ILE A 35 8.01 2.28 -3.84
C ILE A 35 8.36 1.54 -5.11
N ARG A 36 9.53 0.90 -5.13
CA ARG A 36 9.99 0.16 -6.31
C ARG A 36 9.05 -1.00 -6.63
N ARG A 37 8.60 -1.71 -5.60
CA ARG A 37 7.67 -2.81 -5.81
C ARG A 37 6.32 -2.31 -6.29
N ALA A 38 5.82 -1.21 -5.72
CA ALA A 38 4.55 -0.63 -6.17
C ALA A 38 4.61 -0.23 -7.64
N GLU A 39 5.74 0.34 -8.08
CA GLU A 39 5.92 0.68 -9.48
C GLU A 39 5.87 -0.56 -10.36
N THR A 40 6.56 -1.63 -9.96
CA THR A 40 6.56 -2.88 -10.70
C THR A 40 5.15 -3.48 -10.75
N LEU A 41 4.45 -3.48 -9.62
CA LEU A 41 3.09 -3.99 -9.57
C LEU A 41 2.16 -3.22 -10.49
N SER A 42 2.33 -1.91 -10.58
CA SER A 42 1.47 -1.07 -11.42
C SER A 42 1.59 -1.40 -12.90
N ARG A 43 2.69 -2.05 -13.29
CA ARG A 43 2.92 -2.46 -14.68
C ARG A 43 2.52 -3.90 -14.95
N THR A 44 2.05 -4.60 -13.94
CA THR A 44 1.68 -6.02 -14.06
C THR A 44 0.30 -6.13 -14.69
N ALA A 45 0.12 -7.10 -15.60
CA ALA A 45 -1.16 -7.31 -16.26
C ALA A 45 -2.24 -7.60 -15.21
N GLY A 46 -3.40 -6.99 -15.37
CA GLY A 46 -4.50 -7.13 -14.43
C GLY A 46 -4.48 -6.16 -13.27
N ILE A 47 -3.39 -5.42 -13.09
CA ILE A 47 -3.27 -4.40 -12.06
C ILE A 47 -3.50 -3.03 -12.69
N ILE A 48 -4.43 -2.26 -12.15
CA ILE A 48 -4.73 -0.93 -12.66
C ILE A 48 -3.96 0.17 -11.95
N GLY A 49 -3.42 -0.11 -10.78
CA GLY A 49 -2.61 0.84 -10.04
C GLY A 49 -2.03 0.18 -8.81
N ALA A 50 -1.13 0.88 -8.16
CA ALA A 50 -0.51 0.40 -6.92
C ALA A 50 -0.07 1.59 -6.12
N LEU A 51 0.01 1.42 -4.81
CA LEU A 51 0.56 2.47 -3.98
C LEU A 51 1.55 1.92 -2.97
N ALA A 52 2.44 2.79 -2.53
CA ALA A 52 3.34 2.50 -1.44
C ALA A 52 2.98 3.43 -0.29
N PHE A 53 2.88 2.87 0.89
CA PHE A 53 2.57 3.67 2.08
C PHE A 53 3.39 3.18 3.26
N THR A 54 3.45 4.02 4.29
CA THR A 54 4.09 3.64 5.54
C THR A 54 3.08 3.81 6.68
N ARG A 55 3.21 2.95 7.66
CA ARG A 55 2.41 3.02 8.87
C ARG A 55 3.31 2.64 10.04
N SER A 56 3.21 3.40 11.12
CA SER A 56 3.98 3.13 12.32
C SER A 56 3.03 2.76 13.45
N GLY A 57 3.51 1.92 14.35
CA GLY A 57 2.71 1.55 15.50
C GLY A 57 3.42 0.57 16.40
N ASP A 58 2.75 0.21 17.47
CA ASP A 58 3.27 -0.74 18.44
C ASP A 58 2.50 -2.04 18.31
N PRO A 59 3.12 -3.11 17.78
CA PRO A 59 2.42 -4.38 17.62
C PRO A 59 2.03 -5.02 18.95
N MET A 60 2.69 -4.64 20.04
CA MET A 60 2.35 -5.19 21.35
C MET A 60 1.01 -4.68 21.87
N THR A 61 0.68 -3.43 21.58
CA THR A 61 -0.56 -2.83 22.03
C THR A 61 -1.61 -2.76 20.94
N GLY A 62 -1.20 -2.94 19.68
CA GLY A 62 -2.11 -2.79 18.55
C GLY A 62 -2.40 -1.35 18.16
N ASP A 63 -1.70 -0.39 18.75
CA ASP A 63 -1.91 1.01 18.45
C ASP A 63 -1.12 1.42 17.22
N PHE A 64 -1.80 1.68 16.12
CA PHE A 64 -1.17 2.09 14.88
C PHE A 64 -1.66 3.46 14.45
N LYS A 65 -0.75 4.25 13.91
CA LYS A 65 -1.08 5.56 13.35
C LYS A 65 -1.66 5.37 11.95
N ASP A 66 -2.27 6.43 11.44
CA ASP A 66 -2.81 6.39 10.08
C ASP A 66 -1.69 6.20 9.06
N ALA A 67 -2.04 5.54 7.98
CA ALA A 67 -1.08 5.32 6.89
C ALA A 67 -0.72 6.65 6.22
N THR A 68 0.55 6.78 5.85
CA THR A 68 1.05 7.94 5.12
C THR A 68 1.44 7.47 3.72
N LEU A 69 0.88 8.09 2.71
CA LEU A 69 1.19 7.75 1.34
C LEU A 69 2.62 8.15 0.99
N LEU A 70 3.38 7.21 0.43
CA LEU A 70 4.71 7.48 -0.08
C LEU A 70 4.67 7.78 -1.57
N ARG A 71 3.97 6.95 -2.35
CA ARG A 71 3.88 7.11 -3.78
C ARG A 71 2.67 6.36 -4.30
N ALA A 72 2.05 6.87 -5.34
CA ALA A 72 0.93 6.21 -6.00
C ALA A 72 1.21 6.11 -7.50
N PHE A 73 0.84 5.00 -8.10
CA PHE A 73 1.03 4.73 -9.52
C PHE A 73 -0.30 4.28 -10.11
N GLY A 74 -0.71 4.87 -11.21
CA GLY A 74 -1.93 4.47 -11.90
C GLY A 74 -3.20 4.86 -11.14
N ASN A 75 -4.23 4.03 -11.28
CA ASN A 75 -5.52 4.29 -10.66
C ASN A 75 -5.58 3.66 -9.28
N VAL A 76 -5.63 4.49 -8.26
CA VAL A 76 -5.71 4.04 -6.86
C VAL A 76 -6.79 4.86 -6.15
N PRO A 77 -7.38 4.31 -5.07
CA PRO A 77 -8.35 5.08 -4.31
C PRO A 77 -7.71 6.33 -3.71
N ALA A 78 -8.44 7.42 -3.68
CA ALA A 78 -7.95 8.66 -3.11
C ALA A 78 -7.97 8.63 -1.57
N ASP A 79 -8.79 7.76 -1.00
CA ASP A 79 -9.00 7.73 0.44
C ASP A 79 -8.15 6.65 1.08
N LEU A 80 -7.07 7.07 1.75
CA LEU A 80 -6.18 6.14 2.44
C LEU A 80 -6.82 5.53 3.69
N ALA A 81 -7.90 6.10 4.19
CA ALA A 81 -8.57 5.52 5.34
C ALA A 81 -9.23 4.17 5.01
N ALA A 82 -9.38 3.86 3.73
CA ALA A 82 -9.89 2.56 3.32
C ALA A 82 -8.85 1.43 3.43
N LEU A 83 -7.63 1.77 3.75
CA LEU A 83 -6.55 0.79 3.85
C LEU A 83 -6.53 0.05 5.19
#